data_726fae852ad8d9b83c94499a1a439edc
#
_entry.id   726fae852ad8d9b83c94499a1a439edc
#
_cell.length_a   1.000
_cell.length_b   1.000
_cell.length_c   1.000
_cell.angle_alpha   90.00
_cell.angle_beta   90.00
_cell.angle_gamma   90.00
#
_symmetry.space_group_name_H-M   'P 1'
#
loop_
_entity.id
_entity.type
_entity.pdbx_description
1 polymer ?
#
loop_
_entity_poly.entity_id
_entity_poly.type
_entity_poly.pdbx_seq_one_letter_code
_entity_poly.pdbx_strand_id
1 'polypeptide(L)'
;MTSFAKNDRNRNKKGDKDEGQMISKGLIKLSGLIVILCLFASQCFAHEMRPAFAQLVETEEGASAQLRVSATLRQPLIPGFRPDLALDLGDCRLGAEIISQRQESTLIQSWHEYCDQALSQSTLAIRNLYPGVSEVLVSITLLDGSVQRFVVRPDNPVVDLDESDAPLVPAYLELGIEHLLAGLDHVLFVIALMVLITDKWRLVATITAFTVAHSITLALSTFELLQISQSAVEALIALSLLFMAVEMLSKTRSVTSAYPWAIAFGFGLVHGLGFAGVLREVGLPDDAAFWALLLFNVGLEIGQFVVVAACLFLGFLIRKWQRKIAIAPGVNLGNLLPAYFIGPISVWWLLQRLPVLG
;
A
#
# COMPACT_ATOMS: atom_id res chain seq x y z
N MET A 1 25.05 11.71 -67.44
CA MET A 1 24.03 11.98 -66.36
C MET A 1 23.74 10.82 -65.44
N THR A 2 24.31 9.65 -65.60
CA THR A 2 23.96 8.42 -64.79
C THR A 2 24.88 8.17 -63.58
N SER A 3 25.98 8.87 -63.39
CA SER A 3 26.92 8.63 -62.29
C SER A 3 26.56 9.40 -60.99
N PHE A 4 25.91 10.57 -61.08
CA PHE A 4 25.52 11.39 -59.91
C PHE A 4 24.37 10.74 -59.12
N ALA A 5 23.39 10.17 -59.78
CA ALA A 5 22.21 9.56 -59.11
C ALA A 5 22.53 8.27 -58.33
N LYS A 6 23.66 7.59 -58.69
CA LYS A 6 24.06 6.38 -58.00
C LYS A 6 24.81 6.65 -56.67
N ASN A 7 25.46 7.81 -56.60
CA ASN A 7 26.21 8.22 -55.40
C ASN A 7 25.29 8.74 -54.30
N ASP A 8 24.18 9.41 -54.61
CA ASP A 8 23.20 9.89 -53.65
C ASP A 8 22.38 8.75 -53.04
N ARG A 9 22.04 7.70 -53.82
CA ARG A 9 21.36 6.49 -53.30
C ARG A 9 22.22 5.71 -52.31
N ASN A 10 23.53 5.68 -52.51
CA ASN A 10 24.44 4.99 -51.61
C ASN A 10 24.69 5.79 -50.30
N ARG A 11 24.68 7.14 -50.35
CA ARG A 11 24.75 7.97 -49.15
C ARG A 11 23.50 7.84 -48.28
N ASN A 12 22.30 7.85 -48.89
CA ASN A 12 21.05 7.66 -48.12
C ASN A 12 20.94 6.27 -47.47
N LYS A 13 21.39 5.19 -48.19
CA LYS A 13 21.39 3.83 -47.62
C LYS A 13 22.40 3.67 -46.48
N LYS A 14 23.48 4.42 -46.47
CA LYS A 14 24.50 4.38 -45.39
C LYS A 14 24.04 5.16 -44.16
N GLY A 15 23.39 6.32 -44.36
CA GLY A 15 22.78 7.08 -43.29
C GLY A 15 21.68 6.30 -42.54
N ASP A 16 20.79 5.62 -43.28
CA ASP A 16 19.71 4.80 -42.74
C ASP A 16 20.20 3.57 -41.94
N LYS A 17 21.33 2.96 -42.39
CA LYS A 17 21.97 1.86 -41.65
C LYS A 17 22.67 2.31 -40.38
N ASP A 18 23.33 3.46 -40.39
CA ASP A 18 24.05 4.00 -39.25
C ASP A 18 23.05 4.50 -38.19
N GLU A 19 21.92 5.10 -38.59
CA GLU A 19 20.82 5.46 -37.67
C GLU A 19 20.17 4.21 -37.06
N GLY A 20 19.85 3.19 -37.84
CA GLY A 20 19.28 1.94 -37.34
C GLY A 20 20.22 1.23 -36.36
N GLN A 21 21.54 1.29 -36.59
CA GLN A 21 22.52 0.66 -35.69
C GLN A 21 22.77 1.46 -34.43
N MET A 22 22.62 2.79 -34.47
CA MET A 22 22.68 3.68 -33.27
C MET A 22 21.45 3.54 -32.39
N ILE A 23 20.26 3.41 -32.99
CA ILE A 23 18.99 3.14 -32.28
C ILE A 23 19.02 1.76 -31.61
N SER A 24 19.51 0.72 -32.33
CA SER A 24 19.67 -0.64 -31.79
C SER A 24 20.62 -0.68 -30.58
N LYS A 25 21.78 -0.03 -30.67
CA LYS A 25 22.74 0.07 -29.56
C LYS A 25 22.20 0.87 -28.36
N GLY A 26 21.37 1.88 -28.60
CA GLY A 26 20.67 2.64 -27.58
C GLY A 26 19.63 1.80 -26.83
N LEU A 27 18.84 1.02 -27.59
CA LEU A 27 17.84 0.10 -27.05
C LEU A 27 18.48 -1.03 -26.22
N ILE A 28 19.61 -1.60 -26.66
CA ILE A 28 20.33 -2.64 -25.91
C ILE A 28 20.91 -2.09 -24.59
N LYS A 29 21.42 -0.87 -24.60
CA LYS A 29 21.90 -0.23 -23.36
C LYS A 29 20.76 0.12 -22.40
N LEU A 30 19.62 0.57 -22.94
CA LEU A 30 18.42 0.87 -22.14
C LEU A 30 17.78 -0.39 -21.57
N SER A 31 17.70 -1.48 -22.34
CA SER A 31 17.21 -2.78 -21.83
C SER A 31 18.15 -3.36 -20.78
N GLY A 32 19.47 -3.20 -20.93
CA GLY A 32 20.45 -3.58 -19.90
C GLY A 32 20.29 -2.78 -18.62
N LEU A 33 20.03 -1.48 -18.70
CA LEU A 33 19.76 -0.64 -17.53
C LEU A 33 18.44 -1.00 -16.85
N ILE A 34 17.41 -1.32 -17.64
CA ILE A 34 16.10 -1.78 -17.10
C ILE A 34 16.26 -3.14 -16.40
N VAL A 35 17.00 -4.08 -16.98
CA VAL A 35 17.28 -5.37 -16.33
C VAL A 35 18.06 -5.18 -15.03
N ILE A 36 19.04 -4.29 -14.99
CA ILE A 36 19.80 -3.95 -13.78
C ILE A 36 18.86 -3.29 -12.75
N LEU A 37 18.01 -2.34 -13.15
CA LEU A 37 17.01 -1.75 -12.25
C LEU A 37 16.00 -2.80 -11.73
N CYS A 38 15.56 -3.74 -12.57
CA CYS A 38 14.70 -4.84 -12.15
C CYS A 38 15.41 -5.81 -11.19
N LEU A 39 16.71 -6.07 -11.37
CA LEU A 39 17.51 -6.86 -10.44
C LEU A 39 17.73 -6.16 -9.08
N PHE A 40 17.82 -4.83 -9.08
CA PHE A 40 17.83 -4.05 -7.84
C PHE A 40 16.43 -3.94 -7.21
N ALA A 41 15.38 -3.87 -8.00
CA ALA A 41 13.99 -3.88 -7.51
C ALA A 41 13.58 -5.23 -6.90
N SER A 42 14.23 -6.33 -7.26
CA SER A 42 13.99 -7.65 -6.65
C SER A 42 14.45 -7.73 -5.18
N GLN A 43 15.28 -6.79 -4.74
CA GLN A 43 15.66 -6.62 -3.32
C GLN A 43 14.70 -5.69 -2.56
N CYS A 44 13.86 -4.95 -3.26
CA CYS A 44 12.76 -4.21 -2.66
C CYS A 44 11.63 -5.21 -2.40
N PHE A 45 11.77 -5.99 -1.33
CA PHE A 45 10.63 -6.61 -0.69
C PHE A 45 9.69 -5.44 -0.37
N ALA A 46 8.61 -5.31 -1.11
CA ALA A 46 7.46 -4.56 -0.66
C ALA A 46 6.91 -5.35 0.54
N HIS A 47 7.58 -5.20 1.70
CA HIS A 47 6.97 -5.58 2.95
C HIS A 47 5.77 -4.64 3.06
N GLU A 48 4.58 -5.16 2.78
CA GLU A 48 3.37 -4.50 3.21
C GLU A 48 3.56 -4.20 4.68
N MET A 49 3.70 -2.93 5.01
CA MET A 49 3.73 -2.51 6.39
C MET A 49 2.35 -2.82 6.96
N ARG A 50 2.31 -3.72 7.92
CA ARG A 50 1.07 -4.19 8.54
C ARG A 50 1.01 -3.65 9.95
N PRO A 51 -0.06 -2.93 10.34
CA PRO A 51 -0.23 -2.50 11.71
C PRO A 51 -0.49 -3.73 12.61
N ALA A 52 -0.08 -3.62 13.87
CA ALA A 52 -0.54 -4.51 14.93
C ALA A 52 -1.69 -3.83 15.70
N PHE A 53 -2.44 -4.59 16.46
CA PHE A 53 -3.55 -4.09 17.27
C PHE A 53 -3.48 -4.61 18.70
N ALA A 54 -3.63 -3.70 19.66
CA ALA A 54 -3.72 -4.01 21.07
C ALA A 54 -5.06 -3.54 21.62
N GLN A 55 -5.79 -4.43 22.27
CA GLN A 55 -7.02 -4.11 22.98
C GLN A 55 -6.83 -4.37 24.46
N LEU A 56 -7.09 -3.35 25.25
CA LEU A 56 -7.05 -3.40 26.71
C LEU A 56 -8.44 -3.09 27.24
N VAL A 57 -8.93 -3.91 28.16
CA VAL A 57 -10.23 -3.70 28.81
C VAL A 57 -10.02 -3.76 30.31
N GLU A 58 -10.29 -2.65 30.97
CA GLU A 58 -10.21 -2.50 32.41
C GLU A 58 -11.50 -2.97 33.07
N THR A 59 -11.39 -3.79 34.10
CA THR A 59 -12.52 -4.30 34.87
C THR A 59 -12.17 -4.38 36.35
N GLU A 60 -13.15 -4.25 37.23
CA GLU A 60 -12.94 -4.52 38.67
C GLU A 60 -13.17 -5.99 38.96
N GLU A 61 -12.26 -6.63 39.70
CA GLU A 61 -12.40 -8.02 40.11
C GLU A 61 -12.50 -8.14 41.63
N GLY A 62 -13.60 -8.72 42.09
CA GLY A 62 -13.82 -9.10 43.49
C GLY A 62 -14.15 -7.97 44.45
N ALA A 63 -14.30 -8.33 45.73
CA ALA A 63 -14.66 -7.41 46.80
C ALA A 63 -13.51 -6.44 47.24
N SER A 64 -12.29 -6.68 46.75
CA SER A 64 -11.11 -5.85 47.04
C SER A 64 -10.89 -4.74 46.01
N ALA A 65 -11.79 -4.57 45.03
CA ALA A 65 -11.68 -3.58 43.96
C ALA A 65 -10.29 -3.59 43.26
N GLN A 66 -9.72 -4.79 43.05
CA GLN A 66 -8.47 -4.90 42.33
C GLN A 66 -8.73 -4.70 40.85
N LEU A 67 -7.92 -3.87 40.22
CA LEU A 67 -8.03 -3.57 38.79
C LEU A 67 -7.45 -4.72 37.99
N ARG A 68 -8.28 -5.29 37.13
CA ARG A 68 -7.90 -6.31 36.17
C ARG A 68 -7.97 -5.77 34.77
N VAL A 69 -6.90 -5.91 34.02
CA VAL A 69 -6.79 -5.56 32.61
C VAL A 69 -6.78 -6.81 31.77
N SER A 70 -7.80 -6.97 30.93
CA SER A 70 -7.81 -8.00 29.89
C SER A 70 -7.13 -7.44 28.66
N ALA A 71 -5.99 -8.05 28.28
CA ALA A 71 -5.19 -7.63 27.14
C ALA A 71 -5.31 -8.63 25.98
N THR A 72 -5.50 -8.12 24.79
CA THR A 72 -5.44 -8.89 23.54
C THR A 72 -4.53 -8.17 22.57
N LEU A 73 -3.44 -8.82 22.15
CA LEU A 73 -2.50 -8.33 21.16
C LEU A 73 -2.62 -9.18 19.88
N ARG A 74 -2.90 -8.52 18.77
CA ARG A 74 -2.92 -9.11 17.43
C ARG A 74 -1.74 -8.56 16.64
N GLN A 75 -0.83 -9.43 16.24
CA GLN A 75 0.37 -9.04 15.52
C GLN A 75 0.52 -9.83 14.22
N PRO A 76 0.89 -9.18 13.10
CA PRO A 76 1.03 -9.85 11.81
C PRO A 76 2.21 -10.80 11.82
N LEU A 77 2.02 -11.99 11.20
CA LEU A 77 3.10 -12.94 10.96
C LEU A 77 3.81 -12.56 9.66
N ILE A 78 4.97 -11.95 9.77
CA ILE A 78 5.77 -11.52 8.62
C ILE A 78 6.88 -12.55 8.38
N PRO A 79 6.99 -13.12 7.16
CA PRO A 79 8.03 -14.09 6.85
C PRO A 79 9.43 -13.52 7.14
N GLY A 80 10.24 -14.27 7.89
CA GLY A 80 11.60 -13.87 8.28
C GLY A 80 11.70 -13.08 9.57
N PHE A 81 10.58 -12.69 10.20
CA PHE A 81 10.56 -12.01 11.50
C PHE A 81 9.85 -12.87 12.56
N ARG A 82 10.33 -12.77 13.80
CA ARG A 82 9.64 -13.40 14.94
C ARG A 82 8.60 -12.42 15.48
N PRO A 83 7.36 -12.86 15.68
CA PRO A 83 6.33 -12.05 16.30
C PRO A 83 6.54 -12.04 17.81
N ASP A 84 7.30 -11.07 18.31
CA ASP A 84 7.68 -10.93 19.71
C ASP A 84 7.32 -9.55 20.30
N LEU A 85 6.38 -8.85 19.69
CA LEU A 85 5.81 -7.63 20.26
C LEU A 85 5.31 -7.91 21.68
N ALA A 86 5.61 -7.01 22.60
CA ALA A 86 5.16 -7.09 23.98
C ALA A 86 4.60 -5.74 24.42
N LEU A 87 3.49 -5.79 25.13
CA LEU A 87 2.92 -4.64 25.83
C LEU A 87 3.52 -4.59 27.23
N ASP A 88 3.88 -3.40 27.68
CA ASP A 88 4.37 -3.13 29.03
C ASP A 88 3.50 -2.00 29.62
N LEU A 89 2.68 -2.35 30.59
CA LEU A 89 1.78 -1.45 31.31
C LEU A 89 2.40 -0.90 32.62
N GLY A 90 3.71 -0.86 32.68
CA GLY A 90 4.42 -0.33 33.86
C GLY A 90 4.24 -1.19 35.11
N ASP A 91 3.52 -0.70 36.11
CA ASP A 91 3.40 -1.35 37.43
C ASP A 91 2.39 -2.51 37.47
N CYS A 92 1.81 -2.90 36.33
CA CYS A 92 0.91 -4.03 36.24
C CYS A 92 1.65 -5.37 36.32
N ARG A 93 1.02 -6.37 36.92
CA ARG A 93 1.59 -7.72 37.10
C ARG A 93 0.81 -8.72 36.28
N LEU A 94 1.53 -9.55 35.54
CA LEU A 94 0.93 -10.65 34.76
C LEU A 94 0.19 -11.61 35.71
N GLY A 95 -1.12 -11.80 35.48
CA GLY A 95 -1.98 -12.60 36.34
C GLY A 95 -2.08 -14.07 35.91
N ALA A 96 -1.85 -14.38 34.65
CA ALA A 96 -1.97 -15.73 34.10
C ALA A 96 -1.01 -15.91 32.90
N GLU A 97 -0.88 -17.16 32.45
CA GLU A 97 -0.11 -17.51 31.25
C GLU A 97 -0.72 -16.86 30.00
N ILE A 98 0.14 -16.40 29.08
CA ILE A 98 -0.27 -15.82 27.80
C ILE A 98 -0.78 -16.94 26.89
N ILE A 99 -2.05 -16.84 26.51
CA ILE A 99 -2.68 -17.76 25.55
C ILE A 99 -2.36 -17.25 24.15
N SER A 100 -1.69 -18.07 23.35
CA SER A 100 -1.31 -17.71 21.97
C SER A 100 -2.08 -18.58 20.97
N GLN A 101 -2.73 -17.96 20.01
CA GLN A 101 -3.42 -18.60 18.91
C GLN A 101 -2.91 -18.05 17.58
N ARG A 102 -2.59 -18.93 16.64
CA ARG A 102 -2.22 -18.55 15.29
C ARG A 102 -3.42 -18.66 14.37
N GLN A 103 -3.77 -17.58 13.73
CA GLN A 103 -4.85 -17.50 12.76
C GLN A 103 -4.31 -16.97 11.43
N GLU A 104 -4.27 -17.84 10.41
CA GLU A 104 -3.73 -17.51 9.06
C GLU A 104 -2.38 -16.74 9.12
N SER A 105 -2.42 -15.43 8.97
CA SER A 105 -1.27 -14.53 8.92
C SER A 105 -1.06 -13.71 10.20
N THR A 106 -1.83 -14.01 11.27
CA THR A 106 -1.81 -13.23 12.53
C THR A 106 -1.56 -14.13 13.73
N LEU A 107 -0.77 -13.63 14.68
CA LEU A 107 -0.63 -14.19 16.02
C LEU A 107 -1.51 -13.39 16.98
N ILE A 108 -2.47 -14.06 17.62
CA ILE A 108 -3.34 -13.48 18.64
C ILE A 108 -2.86 -13.97 20.01
N GLN A 109 -2.56 -13.05 20.89
CA GLN A 109 -2.15 -13.31 22.25
C GLN A 109 -3.14 -12.66 23.21
N SER A 110 -3.62 -13.40 24.20
CA SER A 110 -4.56 -12.90 25.18
C SER A 110 -4.08 -13.28 26.59
N TRP A 111 -4.14 -12.33 27.53
CA TRP A 111 -3.75 -12.51 28.91
C TRP A 111 -4.49 -11.54 29.82
N HIS A 112 -4.24 -11.64 31.09
CA HIS A 112 -4.76 -10.72 32.09
C HIS A 112 -3.60 -10.17 32.94
N GLU A 113 -3.70 -8.91 33.28
CA GLU A 113 -2.79 -8.24 34.21
C GLU A 113 -3.59 -7.63 35.38
N TYR A 114 -2.95 -7.52 36.53
CA TYR A 114 -3.48 -6.86 37.71
C TYR A 114 -2.68 -5.59 37.95
N CYS A 115 -3.38 -4.46 38.00
CA CYS A 115 -2.77 -3.15 38.14
C CYS A 115 -3.12 -2.55 39.52
N ASP A 116 -2.16 -1.86 40.10
CA ASP A 116 -2.34 -1.17 41.38
C ASP A 116 -3.01 0.22 41.22
N GLN A 117 -2.98 0.75 39.97
CA GLN A 117 -3.55 2.05 39.58
C GLN A 117 -4.42 1.89 38.32
N ALA A 118 -5.33 2.85 38.09
CA ALA A 118 -6.12 2.91 36.88
C ALA A 118 -5.25 3.11 35.63
N LEU A 119 -5.62 2.50 34.51
CA LEU A 119 -4.87 2.64 33.27
C LEU A 119 -4.73 4.10 32.82
N SER A 120 -5.72 4.94 33.11
CA SER A 120 -5.68 6.39 32.82
C SER A 120 -4.56 7.15 33.55
N GLN A 121 -3.87 6.53 34.51
CA GLN A 121 -2.75 7.12 35.25
C GLN A 121 -1.44 6.36 34.99
N SER A 122 -1.43 5.50 33.97
CA SER A 122 -0.32 4.63 33.62
C SER A 122 0.31 5.04 32.28
N THR A 123 1.46 4.47 31.99
CA THR A 123 2.11 4.56 30.68
C THR A 123 2.06 3.22 29.99
N LEU A 124 1.82 3.21 28.69
CA LEU A 124 1.93 2.02 27.85
C LEU A 124 3.18 2.10 27.01
N ALA A 125 4.04 1.11 27.12
CA ALA A 125 5.20 0.95 26.24
C ALA A 125 5.03 -0.29 25.34
N ILE A 126 5.34 -0.14 24.07
CA ILE A 126 5.40 -1.25 23.12
C ILE A 126 6.87 -1.65 22.96
N ARG A 127 7.20 -2.89 23.33
CA ARG A 127 8.56 -3.43 23.21
C ARG A 127 8.67 -4.32 21.98
N ASN A 128 9.91 -4.44 21.47
CA ASN A 128 10.29 -5.32 20.37
C ASN A 128 9.53 -5.01 19.05
N LEU A 129 9.26 -3.74 18.76
CA LEU A 129 8.76 -3.34 17.46
C LEU A 129 9.76 -3.77 16.37
N TYR A 130 9.32 -4.64 15.48
CA TYR A 130 10.17 -5.25 14.44
C TYR A 130 9.86 -4.68 13.05
N PRO A 131 10.84 -4.66 12.12
CA PRO A 131 10.63 -4.19 10.76
C PRO A 131 9.46 -4.92 10.08
N GLY A 132 8.55 -4.14 9.47
CA GLY A 132 7.34 -4.66 8.84
C GLY A 132 6.06 -4.43 9.65
N VAL A 133 6.15 -4.09 10.95
CA VAL A 133 5.06 -3.49 11.70
C VAL A 133 5.21 -1.98 11.65
N SER A 134 4.29 -1.30 10.98
CA SER A 134 4.34 0.16 10.82
C SER A 134 4.01 0.87 12.13
N GLU A 135 3.02 0.36 12.83
CA GLU A 135 2.47 0.97 14.03
C GLU A 135 1.64 -0.05 14.82
N VAL A 136 1.34 0.26 16.07
CA VAL A 136 0.42 -0.49 16.91
C VAL A 136 -0.76 0.41 17.24
N LEU A 137 -1.95 0.02 16.77
CA LEU A 137 -3.19 0.67 17.14
C LEU A 137 -3.65 0.13 18.49
N VAL A 138 -3.79 1.00 19.48
CA VAL A 138 -4.18 0.63 20.83
C VAL A 138 -5.57 1.16 21.13
N SER A 139 -6.45 0.28 21.60
CA SER A 139 -7.79 0.64 22.11
C SER A 139 -7.89 0.24 23.57
N ILE A 140 -8.23 1.18 24.43
CA ILE A 140 -8.34 0.98 25.88
C ILE A 140 -9.77 1.32 26.28
N THR A 141 -10.46 0.34 26.86
CA THR A 141 -11.76 0.56 27.48
C THR A 141 -11.56 0.71 28.99
N LEU A 142 -11.87 1.88 29.53
CA LEU A 142 -11.73 2.20 30.94
C LEU A 142 -12.95 1.70 31.74
N LEU A 143 -12.87 1.74 33.07
CA LEU A 143 -13.95 1.30 34.00
C LEU A 143 -15.25 2.05 33.78
N ASP A 144 -15.21 3.33 33.42
CA ASP A 144 -16.39 4.15 33.15
C ASP A 144 -17.06 3.85 31.81
N GLY A 145 -16.48 2.90 31.01
CA GLY A 145 -16.92 2.53 29.69
C GLY A 145 -16.41 3.49 28.60
N SER A 146 -15.65 4.51 28.94
CA SER A 146 -14.99 5.36 27.94
C SER A 146 -13.92 4.57 27.19
N VAL A 147 -13.74 4.88 25.90
CA VAL A 147 -12.76 4.21 25.06
C VAL A 147 -11.73 5.22 24.60
N GLN A 148 -10.48 5.02 25.02
CA GLN A 148 -9.33 5.78 24.56
C GLN A 148 -8.60 5.03 23.45
N ARG A 149 -8.02 5.77 22.49
CA ARG A 149 -7.32 5.18 21.34
C ARG A 149 -6.01 5.90 21.07
N PHE A 150 -4.96 5.11 20.85
CA PHE A 150 -3.62 5.60 20.61
C PHE A 150 -3.01 4.91 19.40
N VAL A 151 -2.11 5.62 18.71
CA VAL A 151 -1.25 5.07 17.65
C VAL A 151 0.18 5.12 18.16
N VAL A 152 0.76 3.95 18.37
CA VAL A 152 2.14 3.80 18.86
C VAL A 152 3.04 3.45 17.68
N ARG A 153 4.07 4.27 17.45
CA ARG A 153 5.02 4.12 16.35
C ARG A 153 6.42 3.77 16.86
N PRO A 154 7.28 3.21 15.98
CA PRO A 154 8.66 2.85 16.35
C PRO A 154 9.52 4.02 16.82
N ASP A 155 9.24 5.24 16.36
CA ASP A 155 9.93 6.48 16.77
C ASP A 155 9.43 7.03 18.11
N ASN A 156 8.22 6.66 18.54
CA ASN A 156 7.66 6.99 19.85
C ASN A 156 6.93 5.76 20.44
N PRO A 157 7.66 4.78 20.99
CA PRO A 157 7.09 3.51 21.44
C PRO A 157 6.41 3.57 22.81
N VAL A 158 6.34 4.73 23.44
CA VAL A 158 5.73 4.96 24.76
C VAL A 158 4.65 6.00 24.65
N VAL A 159 3.49 5.71 25.23
CA VAL A 159 2.33 6.62 25.29
C VAL A 159 1.92 6.79 26.75
N ASP A 160 1.67 8.03 27.16
CA ASP A 160 1.08 8.37 28.43
C ASP A 160 -0.45 8.28 28.29
N LEU A 161 -1.08 7.45 29.11
CA LEU A 161 -2.53 7.20 29.04
C LEU A 161 -3.34 8.27 29.78
N ASP A 162 -2.69 9.20 30.48
CA ASP A 162 -3.33 10.39 31.08
C ASP A 162 -3.58 11.50 30.02
N GLU A 163 -2.82 11.50 28.92
CA GLU A 163 -3.07 12.40 27.80
C GLU A 163 -4.29 11.96 26.99
N SER A 164 -5.28 12.85 26.94
CA SER A 164 -6.55 12.63 26.24
C SER A 164 -6.35 12.20 24.78
N ASP A 165 -7.09 11.18 24.38
CA ASP A 165 -7.40 10.70 23.02
C ASP A 165 -6.59 11.34 21.88
N ALA A 166 -5.70 10.57 21.28
CA ALA A 166 -5.30 10.89 19.91
C ALA A 166 -6.57 10.89 19.05
N PRO A 167 -6.97 12.04 18.48
CA PRO A 167 -8.23 12.10 17.76
C PRO A 167 -8.23 11.07 16.65
N LEU A 168 -9.24 10.20 16.59
CA LEU A 168 -9.44 9.16 15.57
C LEU A 168 -9.27 9.69 14.14
N VAL A 169 -9.67 10.93 13.92
CA VAL A 169 -9.67 11.57 12.60
C VAL A 169 -8.28 11.62 11.98
N PRO A 170 -7.21 12.11 12.64
CA PRO A 170 -5.88 12.11 12.05
C PRO A 170 -5.33 10.70 11.82
N ALA A 171 -5.53 9.77 12.76
CA ALA A 171 -4.93 8.44 12.70
C ALA A 171 -5.38 7.63 11.46
N TYR A 172 -6.69 7.51 11.23
CA TYR A 172 -7.19 6.75 10.08
C TYR A 172 -6.96 7.46 8.75
N LEU A 173 -6.97 8.81 8.74
CA LEU A 173 -6.62 9.59 7.56
C LEU A 173 -5.16 9.35 7.18
N GLU A 174 -4.25 9.41 8.15
CA GLU A 174 -2.82 9.17 7.97
C GLU A 174 -2.56 7.74 7.53
N LEU A 175 -3.19 6.74 8.17
CA LEU A 175 -3.12 5.34 7.78
C LEU A 175 -3.54 5.12 6.32
N GLY A 176 -4.57 5.81 5.85
CA GLY A 176 -4.99 5.74 4.44
C GLY A 176 -3.96 6.33 3.48
N ILE A 177 -3.33 7.46 3.84
CA ILE A 177 -2.25 8.08 3.06
C ILE A 177 -1.04 7.15 3.02
N GLU A 178 -0.62 6.64 4.18
CA GLU A 178 0.52 5.73 4.30
C GLU A 178 0.29 4.42 3.56
N HIS A 179 -0.90 3.84 3.67
CA HIS A 179 -1.28 2.63 2.94
C HIS A 179 -1.11 2.81 1.43
N LEU A 180 -1.55 3.94 0.89
CA LEU A 180 -1.37 4.23 -0.53
C LEU A 180 0.10 4.40 -0.89
N LEU A 181 0.86 5.20 -0.14
CA LEU A 181 2.24 5.53 -0.46
C LEU A 181 3.19 4.34 -0.26
N ALA A 182 2.91 3.47 0.71
CA ALA A 182 3.65 2.24 0.95
C ALA A 182 3.23 1.10 0.00
N GLY A 183 1.97 1.10 -0.47
CA GLY A 183 1.45 0.13 -1.44
C GLY A 183 1.97 0.40 -2.85
N LEU A 184 3.05 -0.27 -3.25
CA LEU A 184 3.62 -0.11 -4.60
C LEU A 184 2.62 -0.40 -5.71
N ASP A 185 1.70 -1.32 -5.52
CA ASP A 185 0.62 -1.64 -6.44
C ASP A 185 -0.30 -0.45 -6.68
N HIS A 186 -0.70 0.26 -5.62
CA HIS A 186 -1.50 1.48 -5.71
C HIS A 186 -0.74 2.60 -6.41
N VAL A 187 0.51 2.83 -6.04
CA VAL A 187 1.35 3.87 -6.67
C VAL A 187 1.54 3.58 -8.16
N LEU A 188 1.87 2.33 -8.53
CA LEU A 188 2.04 1.94 -9.93
C LEU A 188 0.73 2.02 -10.72
N PHE A 189 -0.40 1.72 -10.07
CA PHE A 189 -1.72 1.84 -10.67
C PHE A 189 -2.06 3.32 -10.97
N VAL A 190 -1.83 4.24 -10.03
CA VAL A 190 -2.03 5.69 -10.25
C VAL A 190 -1.13 6.20 -11.37
N ILE A 191 0.14 5.78 -11.42
CA ILE A 191 1.05 6.14 -12.51
C ILE A 191 0.52 5.63 -13.86
N ALA A 192 0.02 4.39 -13.91
CA ALA A 192 -0.58 3.83 -15.12
C ALA A 192 -1.80 4.62 -15.59
N LEU A 193 -2.69 5.01 -14.66
CA LEU A 193 -3.84 5.88 -14.98
C LEU A 193 -3.40 7.23 -15.54
N MET A 194 -2.37 7.85 -14.97
CA MET A 194 -1.85 9.14 -15.45
C MET A 194 -1.26 9.06 -16.87
N VAL A 195 -0.68 7.92 -17.25
CA VAL A 195 -0.17 7.68 -18.60
C VAL A 195 -1.31 7.47 -19.60
N LEU A 196 -2.37 6.76 -19.19
CA LEU A 196 -3.50 6.43 -20.07
C LEU A 196 -4.50 7.57 -20.21
N ILE A 197 -4.67 8.41 -19.19
CA ILE A 197 -5.68 9.46 -19.13
C ILE A 197 -5.02 10.83 -19.21
N THR A 198 -5.19 11.52 -20.32
CA THR A 198 -4.61 12.86 -20.54
C THR A 198 -5.50 13.99 -20.02
N ASP A 199 -6.81 13.76 -19.94
CA ASP A 199 -7.78 14.73 -19.43
C ASP A 199 -7.82 14.69 -17.89
N LYS A 200 -7.53 15.84 -17.27
CA LYS A 200 -7.41 15.95 -15.82
C LYS A 200 -8.72 15.66 -15.07
N TRP A 201 -9.87 16.06 -15.64
CA TRP A 201 -11.15 15.83 -14.98
C TRP A 201 -11.59 14.36 -15.08
N ARG A 202 -11.28 13.72 -16.21
CA ARG A 202 -11.45 12.27 -16.35
C ARG A 202 -10.52 11.51 -15.40
N LEU A 203 -9.29 11.98 -15.21
CA LEU A 203 -8.36 11.36 -14.25
C LEU A 203 -8.90 11.45 -12.82
N VAL A 204 -9.35 12.64 -12.38
CA VAL A 204 -9.96 12.82 -11.06
C VAL A 204 -11.17 11.89 -10.89
N ALA A 205 -12.12 11.90 -11.83
CA ALA A 205 -13.30 11.04 -11.76
C ALA A 205 -12.94 9.54 -11.73
N THR A 206 -11.85 9.15 -12.41
CA THR A 206 -11.37 7.76 -12.44
C THR A 206 -10.74 7.36 -11.12
N ILE A 207 -9.95 8.25 -10.50
CA ILE A 207 -9.36 8.08 -9.17
C ILE A 207 -10.48 7.93 -8.12
N THR A 208 -11.44 8.86 -8.09
CA THR A 208 -12.58 8.79 -7.16
C THR A 208 -13.41 7.51 -7.37
N ALA A 209 -13.64 7.09 -8.63
CA ALA A 209 -14.35 5.84 -8.91
C ALA A 209 -13.61 4.61 -8.34
N PHE A 210 -12.29 4.57 -8.43
CA PHE A 210 -11.47 3.54 -7.80
C PHE A 210 -11.64 3.57 -6.27
N THR A 211 -11.52 4.75 -5.64
CA THR A 211 -11.63 4.89 -4.17
C THR A 211 -13.03 4.49 -3.67
N VAL A 212 -14.09 4.87 -4.38
CA VAL A 212 -15.47 4.46 -4.01
C VAL A 212 -15.62 2.93 -4.09
N ALA A 213 -15.13 2.30 -5.15
CA ALA A 213 -15.17 0.85 -5.30
C ALA A 213 -14.35 0.14 -4.23
N HIS A 214 -13.14 0.64 -3.95
CA HIS A 214 -12.27 0.17 -2.88
C HIS A 214 -13.00 0.24 -1.52
N SER A 215 -13.62 1.37 -1.21
CA SER A 215 -14.39 1.56 0.03
C SER A 215 -15.51 0.54 0.19
N ILE A 216 -16.23 0.23 -0.89
CA ILE A 216 -17.33 -0.75 -0.86
C ILE A 216 -16.81 -2.14 -0.48
N THR A 217 -15.80 -2.64 -1.16
CA THR A 217 -15.30 -3.99 -0.90
C THR A 217 -14.51 -4.09 0.40
N LEU A 218 -13.78 -3.03 0.78
CA LEU A 218 -13.16 -2.94 2.08
C LEU A 218 -14.22 -3.05 3.20
N ALA A 219 -15.31 -2.29 3.12
CA ALA A 219 -16.40 -2.36 4.09
C ALA A 219 -17.06 -3.75 4.11
N LEU A 220 -17.42 -4.30 2.95
CA LEU A 220 -18.04 -5.63 2.86
C LEU A 220 -17.17 -6.72 3.48
N SER A 221 -15.86 -6.64 3.29
CA SER A 221 -14.96 -7.64 3.85
C SER A 221 -14.65 -7.39 5.34
N THR A 222 -14.58 -6.12 5.78
CA THR A 222 -14.39 -5.78 7.19
C THR A 222 -15.58 -6.23 8.04
N PHE A 223 -16.80 -6.10 7.53
CA PHE A 223 -18.02 -6.59 8.18
C PHE A 223 -18.30 -8.09 7.93
N GLU A 224 -17.31 -8.84 7.44
CA GLU A 224 -17.37 -10.28 7.18
C GLU A 224 -18.46 -10.73 6.18
N LEU A 225 -19.04 -9.81 5.43
CA LEU A 225 -20.04 -10.10 4.40
C LEU A 225 -19.41 -10.72 3.14
N LEU A 226 -18.10 -10.54 2.96
CA LEU A 226 -17.36 -11.08 1.83
C LEU A 226 -15.98 -11.59 2.30
N GLN A 227 -15.73 -12.88 2.08
CA GLN A 227 -14.47 -13.53 2.45
C GLN A 227 -13.84 -14.17 1.20
N ILE A 228 -12.66 -13.68 0.81
CA ILE A 228 -11.88 -14.21 -0.31
C ILE A 228 -10.46 -14.44 0.20
N SER A 229 -9.81 -15.50 -0.26
CA SER A 229 -8.44 -15.79 0.14
C SER A 229 -7.48 -14.67 -0.29
N GLN A 230 -6.60 -14.26 0.61
CA GLN A 230 -5.65 -13.16 0.38
C GLN A 230 -4.79 -13.39 -0.87
N SER A 231 -4.29 -14.61 -1.06
CA SER A 231 -3.46 -14.97 -2.23
C SER A 231 -4.19 -14.80 -3.56
N ALA A 232 -5.50 -15.12 -3.61
CA ALA A 232 -6.30 -14.92 -4.81
C ALA A 232 -6.49 -13.43 -5.12
N VAL A 233 -6.76 -12.62 -4.09
CA VAL A 233 -6.91 -11.17 -4.24
C VAL A 233 -5.60 -10.54 -4.74
N GLU A 234 -4.48 -10.87 -4.13
CA GLU A 234 -3.17 -10.37 -4.53
C GLU A 234 -2.79 -10.77 -5.97
N ALA A 235 -3.14 -11.99 -6.40
CA ALA A 235 -2.97 -12.40 -7.78
C ALA A 235 -3.83 -11.56 -8.75
N LEU A 236 -5.07 -11.23 -8.38
CA LEU A 236 -5.94 -10.35 -9.16
C LEU A 236 -5.44 -8.90 -9.20
N ILE A 237 -4.87 -8.40 -8.10
CA ILE A 237 -4.21 -7.09 -8.06
C ILE A 237 -3.03 -7.06 -9.04
N ALA A 238 -2.14 -8.07 -9.00
CA ALA A 238 -1.02 -8.16 -9.94
C ALA A 238 -1.50 -8.26 -11.41
N LEU A 239 -2.60 -8.99 -11.66
CA LEU A 239 -3.21 -9.10 -12.98
C LEU A 239 -3.78 -7.75 -13.45
N SER A 240 -4.38 -6.95 -12.56
CA SER A 240 -4.88 -5.61 -12.90
C SER A 240 -3.78 -4.67 -13.37
N LEU A 241 -2.62 -4.71 -12.70
CA LEU A 241 -1.44 -3.93 -13.10
C LEU A 241 -0.87 -4.41 -14.44
N LEU A 242 -0.81 -5.73 -14.66
CA LEU A 242 -0.40 -6.30 -15.93
C LEU A 242 -1.32 -5.85 -17.07
N PHE A 243 -2.64 -5.87 -16.84
CA PHE A 243 -3.62 -5.37 -17.80
C PHE A 243 -3.36 -3.89 -18.14
N MET A 244 -3.09 -3.04 -17.14
CA MET A 244 -2.78 -1.62 -17.36
C MET A 244 -1.47 -1.45 -18.15
N ALA A 245 -0.45 -2.27 -17.89
CA ALA A 245 0.82 -2.23 -18.63
C ALA A 245 0.62 -2.60 -20.11
N VAL A 246 -0.18 -3.63 -20.42
CA VAL A 246 -0.53 -4.02 -21.80
C VAL A 246 -1.33 -2.90 -22.48
N GLU A 247 -2.25 -2.30 -21.76
CA GLU A 247 -3.08 -1.20 -22.26
C GLU A 247 -2.25 0.02 -22.67
N MET A 248 -1.21 0.38 -21.88
CA MET A 248 -0.28 1.45 -22.23
C MET A 248 0.48 1.20 -23.53
N LEU A 249 0.69 -0.06 -23.91
CA LEU A 249 1.36 -0.45 -25.17
C LEU A 249 0.39 -0.54 -26.34
N SER A 250 -0.92 -0.57 -26.09
CA SER A 250 -1.93 -0.66 -27.14
C SER A 250 -2.00 0.63 -27.95
N LYS A 251 -2.06 0.47 -29.29
CA LYS A 251 -2.20 1.59 -30.24
C LYS A 251 -3.66 1.82 -30.67
N THR A 252 -4.56 0.94 -30.23
CA THR A 252 -5.97 0.98 -30.63
C THR A 252 -6.82 1.62 -29.54
N ARG A 253 -7.96 2.21 -29.92
CA ARG A 253 -8.95 2.63 -28.93
C ARG A 253 -9.48 1.40 -28.18
N SER A 254 -9.27 1.38 -26.89
CA SER A 254 -9.68 0.31 -26.00
C SER A 254 -10.86 0.71 -25.13
N VAL A 255 -11.41 -0.25 -24.41
CA VAL A 255 -12.47 -0.01 -23.41
C VAL A 255 -11.95 0.92 -22.32
N THR A 256 -10.68 0.77 -21.91
CA THR A 256 -10.04 1.64 -20.92
C THR A 256 -9.98 3.09 -21.36
N SER A 257 -9.69 3.35 -22.64
CA SER A 257 -9.66 4.73 -23.16
C SER A 257 -11.05 5.33 -23.29
N ALA A 258 -12.09 4.50 -23.50
CA ALA A 258 -13.48 4.95 -23.63
C ALA A 258 -14.14 5.20 -22.26
N TYR A 259 -13.98 4.26 -21.33
CA TYR A 259 -14.61 4.26 -20.01
C TYR A 259 -13.60 3.98 -18.88
N PRO A 260 -12.58 4.85 -18.68
CA PRO A 260 -11.51 4.61 -17.72
C PRO A 260 -12.04 4.46 -16.28
N TRP A 261 -13.07 5.22 -15.92
CA TRP A 261 -13.70 5.14 -14.61
C TRP A 261 -14.31 3.76 -14.31
N ALA A 262 -14.89 3.09 -15.32
CA ALA A 262 -15.50 1.78 -15.11
C ALA A 262 -14.45 0.68 -14.90
N ILE A 263 -13.33 0.76 -15.61
CA ILE A 263 -12.18 -0.14 -15.41
C ILE A 263 -11.54 0.08 -14.05
N ALA A 264 -11.32 1.36 -13.68
CA ALA A 264 -10.77 1.68 -12.35
C ALA A 264 -11.72 1.28 -11.22
N PHE A 265 -13.04 1.42 -11.40
CA PHE A 265 -14.04 0.92 -10.46
C PHE A 265 -13.90 -0.60 -10.27
N GLY A 266 -13.84 -1.38 -11.36
CA GLY A 266 -13.65 -2.83 -11.28
C GLY A 266 -12.37 -3.22 -10.55
N PHE A 267 -11.26 -2.53 -10.81
CA PHE A 267 -10.00 -2.79 -10.11
C PHE A 267 -10.02 -2.30 -8.66
N GLY A 268 -10.71 -1.19 -8.36
CA GLY A 268 -10.92 -0.72 -7.00
C GLY A 268 -11.65 -1.77 -6.14
N LEU A 269 -12.67 -2.47 -6.70
CA LEU A 269 -13.33 -3.57 -6.01
C LEU A 269 -12.35 -4.70 -5.62
N VAL A 270 -11.40 -5.02 -6.49
CA VAL A 270 -10.38 -6.04 -6.22
C VAL A 270 -9.40 -5.55 -5.15
N HIS A 271 -8.89 -4.32 -5.29
CA HIS A 271 -7.89 -3.76 -4.38
C HIS A 271 -8.43 -3.59 -2.95
N GLY A 272 -9.71 -3.20 -2.78
CA GLY A 272 -10.31 -3.06 -1.45
C GLY A 272 -10.41 -4.38 -0.67
N LEU A 273 -10.42 -5.52 -1.36
CA LEU A 273 -10.36 -6.83 -0.72
C LEU A 273 -8.95 -7.16 -0.18
N GLY A 274 -7.90 -6.57 -0.77
CA GLY A 274 -6.51 -6.86 -0.41
C GLY A 274 -6.15 -6.39 1.00
N PHE A 275 -6.70 -5.28 1.46
CA PHE A 275 -6.43 -4.74 2.79
C PHE A 275 -7.46 -5.17 3.85
N ALA A 276 -8.59 -5.68 3.44
CA ALA A 276 -9.68 -6.07 4.33
C ALA A 276 -9.30 -7.20 5.29
N GLY A 277 -8.43 -8.12 4.87
CA GLY A 277 -7.85 -9.15 5.75
C GLY A 277 -7.08 -8.54 6.91
N VAL A 278 -6.18 -7.59 6.62
CA VAL A 278 -5.39 -6.88 7.62
C VAL A 278 -6.29 -6.11 8.58
N LEU A 279 -7.28 -5.39 8.06
CA LEU A 279 -8.18 -4.58 8.88
C LEU A 279 -9.09 -5.43 9.80
N ARG A 280 -9.51 -6.64 9.35
CA ARG A 280 -10.22 -7.61 10.19
C ARG A 280 -9.32 -8.20 11.27
N GLU A 281 -8.09 -8.55 10.93
CA GLU A 281 -7.12 -9.10 11.87
C GLU A 281 -6.73 -8.08 12.94
N VAL A 282 -6.60 -6.82 12.54
CA VAL A 282 -6.36 -5.66 13.43
C VAL A 282 -7.56 -5.39 14.32
N GLY A 283 -8.78 -5.56 13.78
CA GLY A 283 -10.03 -5.25 14.47
C GLY A 283 -10.31 -3.74 14.47
N LEU A 284 -11.54 -3.39 14.08
CA LEU A 284 -12.06 -2.04 14.22
C LEU A 284 -12.94 -1.97 15.45
N PRO A 285 -12.93 -0.86 16.20
CA PRO A 285 -13.93 -0.66 17.24
C PRO A 285 -15.33 -0.63 16.62
N ASP A 286 -16.26 -1.43 17.17
CA ASP A 286 -17.61 -1.59 16.60
C ASP A 286 -18.35 -0.24 16.47
N ASP A 287 -18.13 0.68 17.42
CA ASP A 287 -18.75 2.00 17.49
C ASP A 287 -18.15 3.03 16.53
N ALA A 288 -16.93 2.83 16.04
CA ALA A 288 -16.21 3.77 15.19
C ALA A 288 -15.86 3.23 13.79
N ALA A 289 -16.21 1.97 13.49
CA ALA A 289 -15.83 1.29 12.24
C ALA A 289 -16.22 2.08 10.98
N PHE A 290 -17.41 2.68 10.95
CA PHE A 290 -17.86 3.48 9.81
C PHE A 290 -16.95 4.71 9.59
N TRP A 291 -16.66 5.47 10.65
CA TRP A 291 -15.81 6.66 10.54
C TRP A 291 -14.36 6.31 10.21
N ALA A 292 -13.84 5.24 10.79
CA ALA A 292 -12.52 4.73 10.52
C ALA A 292 -12.35 4.37 9.03
N LEU A 293 -13.29 3.62 8.47
CA LEU A 293 -13.30 3.25 7.06
C LEU A 293 -13.44 4.47 6.14
N LEU A 294 -14.31 5.42 6.48
CA LEU A 294 -14.48 6.65 5.71
C LEU A 294 -13.19 7.48 5.67
N LEU A 295 -12.60 7.74 6.84
CA LEU A 295 -11.39 8.53 6.96
C LEU A 295 -10.19 7.87 6.30
N PHE A 296 -10.06 6.55 6.43
CA PHE A 296 -9.05 5.76 5.73
C PHE A 296 -9.15 5.95 4.20
N ASN A 297 -10.37 5.85 3.64
CA ASN A 297 -10.56 6.02 2.19
C ASN A 297 -10.36 7.46 1.72
N VAL A 298 -10.70 8.46 2.55
CA VAL A 298 -10.36 9.86 2.29
C VAL A 298 -8.84 10.04 2.28
N GLY A 299 -8.13 9.44 3.24
CA GLY A 299 -6.67 9.43 3.27
C GLY A 299 -6.05 8.78 2.04
N LEU A 300 -6.60 7.64 1.61
CA LEU A 300 -6.19 6.94 0.40
C LEU A 300 -6.34 7.85 -0.84
N GLU A 301 -7.47 8.55 -0.99
CA GLU A 301 -7.69 9.47 -2.11
C GLU A 301 -6.73 10.66 -2.07
N ILE A 302 -6.48 11.22 -0.90
CA ILE A 302 -5.45 12.26 -0.72
C ILE A 302 -4.07 11.75 -1.16
N GLY A 303 -3.68 10.56 -0.72
CA GLY A 303 -2.44 9.90 -1.12
C GLY A 303 -2.32 9.75 -2.65
N GLN A 304 -3.41 9.36 -3.34
CA GLN A 304 -3.44 9.27 -4.81
C GLN A 304 -3.16 10.64 -5.44
N PHE A 305 -3.77 11.71 -4.94
CA PHE A 305 -3.50 13.06 -5.46
C PHE A 305 -2.08 13.54 -5.14
N VAL A 306 -1.48 13.13 -4.03
CA VAL A 306 -0.07 13.39 -3.72
C VAL A 306 0.83 12.73 -4.76
N VAL A 307 0.58 11.46 -5.11
CA VAL A 307 1.32 10.76 -6.18
C VAL A 307 1.16 11.47 -7.52
N VAL A 308 -0.07 11.87 -7.90
CA VAL A 308 -0.32 12.63 -9.12
C VAL A 308 0.47 13.93 -9.13
N ALA A 309 0.44 14.70 -8.05
CA ALA A 309 1.17 15.96 -7.93
C ALA A 309 2.69 15.75 -8.03
N ALA A 310 3.21 14.73 -7.36
CA ALA A 310 4.63 14.38 -7.42
C ALA A 310 5.08 14.00 -8.84
N CYS A 311 4.29 13.18 -9.55
CA CYS A 311 4.58 12.81 -10.94
C CYS A 311 4.52 14.00 -11.89
N LEU A 312 3.54 14.91 -11.74
CA LEU A 312 3.45 16.13 -12.54
C LEU A 312 4.63 17.06 -12.28
N PHE A 313 5.01 17.22 -11.02
CA PHE A 313 6.16 18.01 -10.63
C PHE A 313 7.47 17.45 -11.20
N LEU A 314 7.68 16.15 -11.08
CA LEU A 314 8.84 15.46 -11.66
C LEU A 314 8.86 15.62 -13.19
N GLY A 315 7.72 15.45 -13.85
CA GLY A 315 7.59 15.66 -15.29
C GLY A 315 7.91 17.10 -15.72
N PHE A 316 7.52 18.09 -14.91
CA PHE A 316 7.88 19.48 -15.12
C PHE A 316 9.41 19.70 -15.01
N LEU A 317 10.05 19.14 -13.99
CA LEU A 317 11.50 19.24 -13.79
C LEU A 317 12.26 18.59 -14.95
N ILE A 318 11.85 17.40 -15.37
CA ILE A 318 12.44 16.67 -16.51
C ILE A 318 12.34 17.52 -17.80
N ARG A 319 11.17 18.08 -18.09
CA ARG A 319 10.96 18.93 -19.28
C ARG A 319 11.82 20.20 -19.23
N LYS A 320 11.97 20.80 -18.05
CA LYS A 320 12.85 21.98 -17.86
C LYS A 320 14.32 21.61 -18.11
N TRP A 321 14.73 20.41 -17.72
CA TRP A 321 16.10 19.91 -17.90
C TRP A 321 16.35 19.48 -19.35
N GLN A 322 15.40 18.80 -19.99
CA GLN A 322 15.49 18.36 -21.39
C GLN A 322 15.61 19.52 -22.38
N ARG A 323 15.04 20.70 -22.07
CA ARG A 323 15.23 21.89 -22.90
C ARG A 323 16.69 22.36 -22.98
N LYS A 324 17.56 21.87 -22.08
CA LYS A 324 19.01 22.17 -22.08
C LYS A 324 19.83 21.10 -22.83
N ILE A 325 19.25 19.93 -23.11
CA ILE A 325 19.92 18.81 -23.77
C ILE A 325 19.07 18.47 -25.00
N ALA A 326 19.61 18.68 -26.21
CA ALA A 326 18.92 18.35 -27.46
C ALA A 326 18.78 16.82 -27.57
N ILE A 327 17.65 16.27 -27.12
CA ILE A 327 17.28 14.86 -27.34
C ILE A 327 16.48 14.81 -28.62
N ALA A 328 16.86 13.90 -29.53
CA ALA A 328 16.24 13.72 -30.83
C ALA A 328 14.71 13.51 -30.72
N PRO A 329 13.89 14.22 -31.50
CA PRO A 329 12.45 14.03 -31.51
C PRO A 329 12.11 12.71 -32.21
N GLY A 330 11.36 11.82 -31.55
CA GLY A 330 10.83 10.64 -32.25
C GLY A 330 10.44 9.44 -31.40
N VAL A 331 10.85 9.32 -30.15
CA VAL A 331 10.46 8.18 -29.32
C VAL A 331 9.51 8.64 -28.20
N ASN A 332 8.29 8.12 -28.21
CA ASN A 332 7.30 8.37 -27.14
C ASN A 332 7.71 7.60 -25.87
N LEU A 333 8.86 8.01 -25.27
CA LEU A 333 9.40 7.42 -24.05
C LEU A 333 8.42 7.53 -22.85
N GLY A 334 7.50 8.49 -22.90
CA GLY A 334 6.55 8.75 -21.81
C GLY A 334 5.62 7.58 -21.50
N ASN A 335 5.17 6.84 -22.51
CA ASN A 335 4.27 5.69 -22.32
C ASN A 335 5.06 4.37 -22.25
N LEU A 336 6.18 4.27 -22.95
CA LEU A 336 6.96 3.04 -23.02
C LEU A 336 7.67 2.73 -21.70
N LEU A 337 8.31 3.72 -21.07
CA LEU A 337 9.05 3.50 -19.82
C LEU A 337 8.17 2.96 -18.69
N PRO A 338 7.01 3.55 -18.37
CA PRO A 338 6.14 3.00 -17.33
C PRO A 338 5.63 1.60 -17.67
N ALA A 339 5.23 1.34 -18.92
CA ALA A 339 4.74 0.03 -19.33
C ALA A 339 5.79 -1.09 -19.19
N TYR A 340 7.03 -0.82 -19.63
CA TYR A 340 8.13 -1.77 -19.49
C TYR A 340 8.67 -1.91 -18.07
N PHE A 341 8.31 -1.01 -17.15
CA PHE A 341 8.61 -1.15 -15.74
C PHE A 341 7.49 -1.90 -15.00
N ILE A 342 6.23 -1.49 -15.18
CA ILE A 342 5.08 -2.07 -14.51
C ILE A 342 4.84 -3.51 -14.96
N GLY A 343 4.92 -3.79 -16.26
CA GLY A 343 4.61 -5.11 -16.82
C GLY A 343 5.45 -6.25 -16.21
N PRO A 344 6.79 -6.20 -16.25
CA PRO A 344 7.63 -7.24 -15.64
C PRO A 344 7.42 -7.42 -14.14
N ILE A 345 7.24 -6.34 -13.39
CA ILE A 345 6.95 -6.38 -11.95
C ILE A 345 5.62 -7.10 -11.70
N SER A 346 4.58 -6.75 -12.47
CA SER A 346 3.25 -7.36 -12.34
C SER A 346 3.27 -8.86 -12.66
N VAL A 347 4.02 -9.27 -13.71
CA VAL A 347 4.20 -10.69 -14.04
C VAL A 347 4.91 -11.42 -12.91
N TRP A 348 5.98 -10.84 -12.38
CA TRP A 348 6.71 -11.42 -11.25
C TRP A 348 5.82 -11.61 -10.03
N TRP A 349 5.07 -10.58 -9.63
CA TRP A 349 4.13 -10.67 -8.52
C TRP A 349 3.02 -11.70 -8.76
N LEU A 350 2.49 -11.76 -9.98
CA LEU A 350 1.47 -12.75 -10.34
C LEU A 350 2.01 -14.17 -10.19
N LEU A 351 3.22 -14.44 -10.69
CA LEU A 351 3.84 -15.76 -10.59
C LEU A 351 4.12 -16.19 -9.15
N GLN A 352 4.51 -15.26 -8.29
CA GLN A 352 4.74 -15.54 -6.87
C GLN A 352 3.45 -15.90 -6.10
N ARG A 353 2.29 -15.38 -6.55
CA ARG A 353 1.00 -15.54 -5.88
C ARG A 353 0.17 -16.70 -6.44
N LEU A 354 0.58 -17.29 -7.54
CA LEU A 354 -0.06 -18.48 -8.08
C LEU A 354 0.34 -19.73 -7.28
N PRO A 355 -0.60 -20.54 -6.76
CA PRO A 355 -0.30 -21.70 -5.91
C PRO A 355 0.45 -22.84 -6.62
N VAL A 356 0.68 -22.72 -7.93
CA VAL A 356 1.44 -23.70 -8.74
C VAL A 356 2.95 -23.59 -8.52
N LEU A 357 3.46 -22.50 -7.95
CA LEU A 357 4.89 -22.22 -7.81
C LEU A 357 5.34 -22.06 -6.35
N GLY A 358 4.44 -22.23 -5.37
CA GLY A 358 4.72 -22.15 -3.93
C GLY A 358 4.66 -23.50 -3.22
#